data_1ce81428573723a35a23d73a36b567a6
#
_entry.id   1ce81428573723a35a23d73a36b567a6
#
_cell.length_a   1.000
_cell.length_b   1.000
_cell.length_c   1.000
_cell.angle_alpha   90.00
_cell.angle_beta   90.00
_cell.angle_gamma   90.00
#
_symmetry.space_group_name_H-M   'P 1'
#
loop_
_entity.id
_entity.type
_entity.pdbx_description
1 polymer ?
#
loop_
_entity_poly.entity_id
_entity_poly.type
_entity_poly.pdbx_seq_one_letter_code
_entity_poly.pdbx_strand_id
1 'polypeptide(L)'
;LIFFRKNILFLWLMMPVTAFAQFEVKDTACIDEMITISNTSRAANSYYWNFCSGNLYYPPEGETLPDAGTINDPAFIDFAQDNGEWFSFITNHNDGTVTRNYYGSDILSTPVSENLGDFGGIIPQHVQGIQVVNDDGHWYVFVVGGQGPDSRLVRLDFGNSLSNPNPVATNLGNFTGQLDYPIDLIMVEENGEWFGFTVNFNTNRLTRFSFGNDLSTQVPVTQTFSALLGLQGPTGLFLIQENGGWYLFVSNNSSHEITRLEFGPSLSGYPTPANIGDPNFLAFPFDLTILRDCEGLFGFVLNRFNDIVRMEFNQGIDQPPQFVSLGDQGILYNPHGISDVFRVGDTLYTFVANIDNSTITKLYFPGCDNASISSSTERDPPPISYDAPGNYNIQLVLDEGAPQQENYCRNLVVLESPEVDLGHDTLLPPGGSLILDAGEQAAWLWSTGETTRTIEILGPGTYTVMVTNEYGCTAMDTLVVTMEVGIPNFFTPNNDGYNDTWEIPYLASKPDARIYIYDRFGTLVASYLYGEGGWDGTRDGKPVKADTYWYVIKLSNDTKPLRGSVTLKR
;
A
#
# COMPACT_ATOMS: atom_id res chain seq x y z
N LEU A 1 54.91 35.48 -42.82
CA LEU A 1 54.06 34.26 -42.87
C LEU A 1 53.26 34.19 -41.56
N ILE A 2 51.96 34.53 -41.64
CA ILE A 2 51.04 34.59 -40.50
C ILE A 2 50.23 33.31 -40.58
N PHE A 3 50.29 32.49 -39.51
CA PHE A 3 49.43 31.33 -39.32
C PHE A 3 48.19 31.72 -38.47
N PHE A 4 47.03 31.70 -39.10
CA PHE A 4 45.75 31.75 -38.40
C PHE A 4 45.41 30.37 -37.79
N ARG A 5 45.29 30.27 -36.48
CA ARG A 5 44.65 29.11 -35.80
C ARG A 5 43.15 29.36 -35.76
N LYS A 6 42.39 28.52 -36.44
CA LYS A 6 40.92 28.44 -36.29
C LYS A 6 40.60 27.78 -34.97
N ASN A 7 40.01 28.53 -34.03
CA ASN A 7 39.32 27.98 -32.88
C ASN A 7 37.99 27.38 -33.35
N ILE A 8 37.86 26.06 -33.34
CA ILE A 8 36.59 25.38 -33.47
C ILE A 8 35.97 25.35 -32.09
N LEU A 9 34.98 26.23 -31.90
CA LEU A 9 34.10 26.20 -30.74
C LEU A 9 33.17 24.99 -30.87
N PHE A 10 33.44 23.88 -30.14
CA PHE A 10 32.46 22.82 -29.98
C PHE A 10 31.33 23.32 -29.08
N LEU A 11 30.25 23.75 -29.71
CA LEU A 11 28.98 23.97 -29.04
C LEU A 11 28.46 22.55 -28.66
N TRP A 12 28.67 22.16 -27.41
CA TRP A 12 27.90 21.06 -26.83
C TRP A 12 26.45 21.56 -26.74
N LEU A 13 25.61 21.12 -27.70
CA LEU A 13 24.17 21.12 -27.48
C LEU A 13 23.91 20.18 -26.31
N MET A 14 23.67 20.74 -25.14
CA MET A 14 22.94 20.03 -24.09
C MET A 14 21.54 19.78 -24.63
N MET A 15 21.33 18.63 -25.27
CA MET A 15 19.97 18.10 -25.36
C MET A 15 19.49 17.90 -23.95
N PRO A 16 18.26 18.34 -23.59
CA PRO A 16 17.68 17.94 -22.34
C PRO A 16 17.64 16.41 -22.39
N VAL A 17 18.30 15.76 -21.43
CA VAL A 17 18.08 14.35 -21.17
C VAL A 17 16.63 14.29 -20.70
N THR A 18 15.72 14.00 -21.62
CA THR A 18 14.38 13.57 -21.24
C THR A 18 14.60 12.30 -20.44
N ALA A 19 14.36 12.35 -19.14
CA ALA A 19 14.33 11.17 -18.31
C ALA A 19 13.28 10.24 -18.92
N PHE A 20 13.74 9.24 -19.69
CA PHE A 20 12.85 8.20 -20.19
C PHE A 20 12.30 7.46 -18.98
N ALA A 21 11.00 7.30 -18.96
CA ALA A 21 10.35 6.46 -18.00
C ALA A 21 11.01 5.07 -18.01
N GLN A 22 11.47 4.60 -16.86
CA GLN A 22 12.14 3.30 -16.76
C GLN A 22 11.15 2.13 -16.78
N PHE A 23 9.86 2.42 -16.77
CA PHE A 23 8.79 1.48 -17.09
C PHE A 23 7.59 2.23 -17.67
N GLU A 24 6.77 1.50 -18.41
CA GLU A 24 5.56 2.01 -19.03
C GLU A 24 4.35 1.28 -18.44
N VAL A 25 3.33 2.04 -18.09
CA VAL A 25 2.00 1.62 -17.69
C VAL A 25 1.00 2.61 -18.25
N LYS A 26 -0.23 2.20 -18.51
CA LYS A 26 -1.28 3.13 -18.93
C LYS A 26 -1.64 4.11 -17.81
N ASP A 27 -2.09 5.30 -18.16
CA ASP A 27 -2.43 6.35 -17.18
C ASP A 27 -3.77 6.08 -16.47
N THR A 28 -4.68 5.30 -17.12
CA THR A 28 -6.01 5.00 -16.60
C THR A 28 -6.37 3.54 -16.79
N ALA A 29 -7.10 2.95 -15.85
CA ALA A 29 -7.67 1.61 -15.91
C ALA A 29 -9.08 1.61 -15.32
N CYS A 30 -9.85 0.55 -15.58
CA CYS A 30 -11.10 0.31 -14.88
C CYS A 30 -10.88 -0.65 -13.70
N ILE A 31 -11.79 -0.65 -12.73
CA ILE A 31 -11.81 -1.67 -11.66
C ILE A 31 -11.72 -3.07 -12.31
N ASP A 32 -10.92 -3.96 -11.69
CA ASP A 32 -10.66 -5.33 -12.10
C ASP A 32 -10.01 -5.51 -13.48
N GLU A 33 -9.66 -4.43 -14.17
CA GLU A 33 -8.95 -4.50 -15.43
C GLU A 33 -7.49 -4.94 -15.22
N MET A 34 -7.07 -6.00 -15.95
CA MET A 34 -5.68 -6.47 -15.91
C MET A 34 -4.73 -5.48 -16.59
N ILE A 35 -3.78 -4.97 -15.85
CA ILE A 35 -2.82 -3.95 -16.26
C ILE A 35 -1.46 -4.62 -16.45
N THR A 36 -0.89 -4.46 -17.62
CA THR A 36 0.47 -4.94 -17.91
C THR A 36 1.46 -3.79 -17.75
N ILE A 37 2.57 -4.04 -17.06
CA ILE A 37 3.67 -3.12 -16.86
C ILE A 37 4.82 -3.56 -17.76
N SER A 38 5.38 -2.63 -18.53
CA SER A 38 6.54 -2.88 -19.39
C SER A 38 7.79 -2.26 -18.75
N ASN A 39 8.67 -3.10 -18.23
CA ASN A 39 9.93 -2.66 -17.62
C ASN A 39 10.97 -2.34 -18.68
N THR A 40 11.41 -1.09 -18.73
CA THR A 40 12.46 -0.60 -19.63
C THR A 40 13.70 -0.12 -18.86
N SER A 41 13.76 -0.42 -17.54
CA SER A 41 14.88 -0.03 -16.68
C SER A 41 16.19 -0.73 -17.05
N ARG A 42 17.30 -0.15 -16.57
CA ARG A 42 18.61 -0.82 -16.64
C ARG A 42 18.59 -2.19 -15.95
N ALA A 43 19.55 -3.03 -16.26
CA ALA A 43 19.78 -4.23 -15.46
C ALA A 43 20.25 -3.84 -14.05
N ALA A 44 19.62 -4.43 -13.04
CA ALA A 44 19.91 -4.21 -11.61
C ALA A 44 20.12 -5.56 -10.91
N ASN A 45 20.74 -5.55 -9.73
CA ASN A 45 20.92 -6.76 -8.93
C ASN A 45 19.62 -7.16 -8.21
N SER A 46 18.79 -6.17 -7.89
CA SER A 46 17.47 -6.40 -7.31
C SER A 46 16.43 -5.46 -7.93
N TYR A 47 15.19 -5.93 -7.94
CA TYR A 47 13.99 -5.19 -8.34
C TYR A 47 12.99 -5.31 -7.21
N TYR A 48 12.36 -4.20 -6.88
CA TYR A 48 11.21 -4.18 -6.00
C TYR A 48 10.12 -3.30 -6.61
N TRP A 49 8.96 -3.88 -6.84
CA TRP A 49 7.76 -3.20 -7.29
C TRP A 49 6.81 -3.03 -6.12
N ASN A 50 6.33 -1.82 -5.93
CA ASN A 50 5.21 -1.52 -5.05
C ASN A 50 4.05 -1.02 -5.90
N PHE A 51 2.92 -1.72 -5.83
CA PHE A 51 1.72 -1.36 -6.59
C PHE A 51 0.74 -0.53 -5.77
N CYS A 52 1.08 -0.22 -4.53
CA CYS A 52 0.26 0.40 -3.52
C CYS A 52 0.98 1.52 -2.77
N SER A 53 1.90 2.26 -3.41
CA SER A 53 2.54 3.39 -2.73
C SER A 53 1.47 4.44 -2.34
N GLY A 54 1.74 5.19 -1.26
CA GLY A 54 0.79 6.14 -0.68
C GLY A 54 0.23 5.71 0.68
N ASN A 55 0.62 4.54 1.21
CA ASN A 55 0.25 4.09 2.56
C ASN A 55 0.78 5.02 3.67
N LEU A 56 1.80 5.84 3.41
CA LEU A 56 2.34 6.83 4.35
C LEU A 56 1.39 7.98 4.68
N TYR A 57 0.30 8.15 3.93
CA TYR A 57 -0.74 9.14 4.24
C TYR A 57 -1.66 8.72 5.38
N TYR A 58 -1.66 7.44 5.76
CA TYR A 58 -2.45 6.94 6.87
C TYR A 58 -1.63 6.90 8.17
N PRO A 59 -2.27 6.97 9.34
CA PRO A 59 -1.57 6.72 10.60
C PRO A 59 -0.95 5.32 10.60
N PRO A 60 0.27 5.14 11.18
CA PRO A 60 0.84 3.82 11.32
C PRO A 60 0.04 2.99 12.32
N GLU A 61 0.04 1.69 12.14
CA GLU A 61 -0.30 0.73 13.18
C GLU A 61 0.94 0.41 14.01
N GLY A 62 0.75 -0.25 15.18
CA GLY A 62 1.92 -0.61 15.96
C GLY A 62 1.65 -1.62 17.07
N GLU A 63 2.74 -2.18 17.55
CA GLU A 63 2.73 -3.11 18.68
C GLU A 63 3.97 -2.91 19.55
N THR A 64 3.79 -3.14 20.87
CA THR A 64 4.92 -3.14 21.81
C THR A 64 5.66 -4.47 21.71
N LEU A 65 6.97 -4.43 21.48
CA LEU A 65 7.79 -5.64 21.45
C LEU A 65 7.96 -6.23 22.85
N PRO A 66 8.02 -7.57 22.98
CA PRO A 66 8.31 -8.21 24.25
C PRO A 66 9.73 -7.85 24.70
N ASP A 67 9.88 -7.45 25.96
CA ASP A 67 11.17 -7.20 26.60
C ASP A 67 11.65 -8.43 27.37
N ALA A 68 12.92 -8.78 27.20
CA ALA A 68 13.59 -9.83 27.95
C ALA A 68 14.14 -9.35 29.32
N GLY A 69 13.83 -8.13 29.74
CA GLY A 69 14.36 -7.49 30.96
C GLY A 69 15.79 -6.96 30.79
N THR A 70 16.19 -6.68 29.56
CA THR A 70 17.52 -6.15 29.22
C THR A 70 17.49 -4.67 28.84
N ILE A 71 16.29 -4.09 28.71
CA ILE A 71 16.03 -2.70 28.36
C ILE A 71 15.61 -1.93 29.61
N ASN A 72 16.24 -0.79 29.86
CA ASN A 72 15.93 0.09 30.98
C ASN A 72 16.03 1.56 30.56
N ASP A 73 14.87 2.24 30.49
CA ASP A 73 14.76 3.61 29.99
C ASP A 73 15.48 3.81 28.64
N PRO A 74 15.03 3.11 27.55
CA PRO A 74 15.68 3.16 26.25
C PRO A 74 15.61 4.57 25.67
N ALA A 75 16.76 5.10 25.24
CA ALA A 75 16.82 6.43 24.64
C ALA A 75 16.78 6.35 23.11
N PHE A 76 17.76 5.70 22.50
CA PHE A 76 17.86 5.57 21.04
C PHE A 76 18.06 4.11 20.64
N ILE A 77 17.67 3.83 19.41
CA ILE A 77 17.79 2.50 18.79
C ILE A 77 18.31 2.66 17.37
N ASP A 78 19.27 1.81 17.00
CA ASP A 78 19.76 1.73 15.63
C ASP A 78 19.89 0.27 15.18
N PHE A 79 19.73 0.03 13.87
CA PHE A 79 19.70 -1.30 13.26
C PHE A 79 20.81 -1.46 12.23
N ALA A 80 21.30 -2.69 12.12
CA ALA A 80 22.23 -3.06 11.06
C ALA A 80 22.05 -4.53 10.65
N GLN A 81 22.47 -4.83 9.41
CA GLN A 81 22.49 -6.20 8.91
C GLN A 81 23.93 -6.65 8.70
N ASP A 82 24.35 -7.72 9.38
CA ASP A 82 25.66 -8.35 9.23
C ASP A 82 25.48 -9.76 8.65
N ASN A 83 26.05 -10.02 7.47
CA ASN A 83 25.97 -11.31 6.76
C ASN A 83 24.52 -11.84 6.57
N GLY A 84 23.55 -10.95 6.36
CA GLY A 84 22.15 -11.30 6.19
C GLY A 84 21.38 -11.50 7.51
N GLU A 85 22.00 -11.27 8.65
CA GLU A 85 21.40 -11.35 9.98
C GLU A 85 21.20 -9.96 10.57
N TRP A 86 20.04 -9.69 11.16
CA TRP A 86 19.66 -8.41 11.72
C TRP A 86 20.03 -8.26 13.18
N PHE A 87 20.58 -7.10 13.50
CA PHE A 87 20.91 -6.65 14.84
C PHE A 87 20.29 -5.28 15.10
N SER A 88 19.90 -5.02 16.36
CA SER A 88 19.70 -3.64 16.83
C SER A 88 20.50 -3.39 18.10
N PHE A 89 20.85 -2.13 18.30
CA PHE A 89 21.54 -1.65 19.48
C PHE A 89 20.73 -0.54 20.11
N ILE A 90 20.55 -0.60 21.42
CA ILE A 90 19.71 0.30 22.21
C ILE A 90 20.54 0.87 23.35
N THR A 91 20.51 2.18 23.51
CA THR A 91 21.07 2.85 24.68
C THR A 91 20.07 2.85 25.82
N ASN A 92 20.52 2.44 27.02
CA ASN A 92 19.74 2.47 28.25
C ASN A 92 20.17 3.69 29.07
N HIS A 93 19.32 4.71 29.08
CA HIS A 93 19.65 6.05 29.58
C HIS A 93 20.09 6.07 31.06
N ASN A 94 19.29 5.44 31.95
CA ASN A 94 19.55 5.50 33.38
C ASN A 94 20.74 4.66 33.83
N ASP A 95 20.94 3.51 33.19
CA ASP A 95 21.99 2.57 33.57
C ASP A 95 23.34 2.88 32.94
N GLY A 96 23.36 3.69 31.88
CA GLY A 96 24.55 3.93 31.08
C GLY A 96 25.06 2.66 30.39
N THR A 97 24.14 1.83 29.88
CA THR A 97 24.47 0.55 29.23
C THR A 97 23.96 0.52 27.78
N VAL A 98 24.44 -0.46 27.02
CA VAL A 98 23.96 -0.77 25.65
C VAL A 98 23.39 -2.19 25.63
N THR A 99 22.17 -2.34 25.09
CA THR A 99 21.57 -3.62 24.77
C THR A 99 21.75 -3.93 23.30
N ARG A 100 22.19 -5.15 22.98
CA ARG A 100 22.20 -5.73 21.63
C ARG A 100 21.05 -6.71 21.49
N ASN A 101 20.28 -6.58 20.40
CA ASN A 101 19.28 -7.55 20.00
C ASN A 101 19.73 -8.26 18.73
N TYR A 102 19.48 -9.55 18.65
CA TYR A 102 19.73 -10.40 17.49
C TYR A 102 18.42 -11.01 17.00
N TYR A 103 18.05 -10.76 15.75
CA TYR A 103 16.78 -11.15 15.13
C TYR A 103 16.94 -12.35 14.16
N GLY A 104 18.17 -12.77 13.83
CA GLY A 104 18.42 -13.71 12.75
C GLY A 104 18.20 -13.05 11.38
N SER A 105 17.71 -13.83 10.42
CA SER A 105 17.49 -13.34 9.05
C SER A 105 16.21 -12.51 8.87
N ASP A 106 15.36 -12.43 9.88
CA ASP A 106 14.07 -11.72 9.81
C ASP A 106 13.97 -10.69 10.94
N ILE A 107 14.02 -9.40 10.58
CA ILE A 107 13.91 -8.27 11.53
C ILE A 107 12.59 -8.26 12.32
N LEU A 108 11.56 -8.96 11.85
CA LEU A 108 10.27 -9.07 12.52
C LEU A 108 10.19 -10.21 13.55
N SER A 109 11.23 -11.05 13.61
CA SER A 109 11.35 -12.11 14.62
C SER A 109 11.51 -11.52 16.03
N THR A 110 11.09 -12.26 17.05
CA THR A 110 11.39 -11.91 18.44
C THR A 110 12.90 -11.99 18.68
N PRO A 111 13.56 -10.90 19.08
CA PRO A 111 15.02 -10.90 19.23
C PRO A 111 15.51 -11.68 20.42
N VAL A 112 16.73 -12.18 20.32
CA VAL A 112 17.53 -12.60 21.47
C VAL A 112 18.29 -11.38 21.97
N SER A 113 17.99 -10.92 23.18
CA SER A 113 18.50 -9.69 23.75
C SER A 113 19.62 -9.94 24.75
N GLU A 114 20.66 -9.11 24.71
CA GLU A 114 21.82 -9.13 25.61
C GLU A 114 22.19 -7.72 26.01
N ASN A 115 22.28 -7.45 27.32
CA ASN A 115 22.85 -6.19 27.83
C ASN A 115 24.38 -6.31 27.86
N LEU A 116 25.07 -5.53 27.05
CA LEU A 116 26.54 -5.52 26.94
C LEU A 116 27.23 -4.79 28.12
N GLY A 117 26.44 -4.12 28.95
CA GLY A 117 26.95 -3.36 30.12
C GLY A 117 27.47 -1.97 29.77
N ASP A 118 28.15 -1.37 30.77
CA ASP A 118 28.75 -0.02 30.70
C ASP A 118 30.25 -0.04 30.32
N PHE A 119 30.81 -1.23 30.06
CA PHE A 119 32.24 -1.46 29.81
C PHE A 119 33.17 -0.89 30.89
N GLY A 120 32.77 -1.07 32.17
CA GLY A 120 33.54 -0.59 33.30
C GLY A 120 33.51 0.94 33.47
N GLY A 121 32.39 1.56 33.11
CA GLY A 121 32.16 2.99 33.20
C GLY A 121 32.69 3.78 31.97
N ILE A 122 33.04 3.11 30.89
CA ILE A 122 33.43 3.75 29.62
C ILE A 122 32.20 4.40 28.97
N ILE A 123 31.07 3.72 28.93
CA ILE A 123 29.80 4.33 28.55
C ILE A 123 29.35 5.24 29.70
N PRO A 124 28.99 6.52 29.43
CA PRO A 124 28.56 7.42 30.49
C PRO A 124 27.16 7.09 30.99
N GLN A 125 26.86 7.44 32.24
CA GLN A 125 25.46 7.54 32.65
C GLN A 125 24.74 8.61 31.81
N HIS A 126 23.42 8.46 31.66
CA HIS A 126 22.66 9.30 30.74
C HIS A 126 23.16 9.18 29.29
N VAL A 127 23.50 7.94 28.89
CA VAL A 127 23.80 7.64 27.49
C VAL A 127 22.58 7.92 26.62
N GLN A 128 22.80 8.45 25.42
CA GLN A 128 21.74 8.90 24.52
C GLN A 128 21.92 8.29 23.12
N GLY A 129 22.37 9.06 22.15
CA GLY A 129 22.46 8.68 20.76
C GLY A 129 23.38 7.48 20.51
N ILE A 130 23.01 6.70 19.51
CA ILE A 130 23.72 5.49 19.08
C ILE A 130 23.67 5.37 17.57
N GLN A 131 24.79 4.93 16.97
CA GLN A 131 24.79 4.52 15.57
C GLN A 131 25.76 3.39 15.30
N VAL A 132 25.28 2.43 14.48
CA VAL A 132 26.06 1.28 14.00
C VAL A 132 26.61 1.63 12.63
N VAL A 133 27.90 1.40 12.41
CA VAL A 133 28.54 1.66 11.12
C VAL A 133 29.45 0.51 10.71
N ASN A 134 29.54 0.29 9.40
CA ASN A 134 30.46 -0.64 8.79
C ASN A 134 31.50 0.13 7.96
N ASP A 135 32.78 -0.09 8.26
CA ASP A 135 33.90 0.49 7.54
C ASP A 135 34.68 -0.67 6.88
N ASP A 136 34.43 -0.91 5.59
CA ASP A 136 35.05 -1.97 4.80
C ASP A 136 35.02 -3.38 5.44
N GLY A 137 33.88 -3.74 6.05
CA GLY A 137 33.69 -5.04 6.72
C GLY A 137 34.11 -5.07 8.18
N HIS A 138 34.50 -3.93 8.74
CA HIS A 138 34.78 -3.75 10.15
C HIS A 138 33.64 -2.98 10.84
N TRP A 139 33.06 -3.53 11.88
CA TRP A 139 31.88 -3.00 12.54
C TRP A 139 32.20 -2.18 13.78
N TYR A 140 31.63 -1.01 13.84
CA TYR A 140 31.69 -0.12 14.99
C TYR A 140 30.27 0.27 15.46
N VAL A 141 30.12 0.45 16.77
CA VAL A 141 28.93 1.10 17.36
C VAL A 141 29.43 2.33 18.11
N PHE A 142 28.99 3.50 17.66
CA PHE A 142 29.28 4.75 18.33
C PHE A 142 28.12 5.15 19.23
N VAL A 143 28.45 5.65 20.42
CA VAL A 143 27.46 6.19 21.37
C VAL A 143 27.91 7.52 21.93
N VAL A 144 26.93 8.39 22.18
CA VAL A 144 27.15 9.68 22.87
C VAL A 144 26.27 9.76 24.10
N GLY A 145 26.66 10.57 25.07
CA GLY A 145 25.87 10.82 26.27
C GLY A 145 26.68 11.46 27.36
N GLY A 146 26.13 11.45 28.59
CA GLY A 146 26.70 12.07 29.76
C GLY A 146 26.33 13.55 29.89
N GLN A 147 26.53 14.12 31.07
CA GLN A 147 26.23 15.52 31.37
C GLN A 147 27.48 16.25 31.86
N GLY A 148 27.65 17.49 31.43
CA GLY A 148 28.80 18.32 31.82
C GLY A 148 30.13 17.64 31.50
N PRO A 149 31.06 17.49 32.48
CA PRO A 149 32.37 16.90 32.24
C PRO A 149 32.36 15.40 31.92
N ASP A 150 31.25 14.70 32.20
CA ASP A 150 31.08 13.28 31.87
C ASP A 150 30.59 13.06 30.44
N SER A 151 30.20 14.12 29.72
CA SER A 151 29.82 14.03 28.32
C SER A 151 30.96 13.49 27.48
N ARG A 152 30.69 12.51 26.63
CA ARG A 152 31.72 11.88 25.81
C ARG A 152 31.14 11.18 24.58
N LEU A 153 32.01 10.99 23.59
CA LEU A 153 31.84 10.07 22.49
C LEU A 153 32.57 8.75 22.82
N VAL A 154 31.90 7.63 22.64
CA VAL A 154 32.46 6.29 22.85
C VAL A 154 32.34 5.48 21.56
N ARG A 155 33.34 4.69 21.25
CA ARG A 155 33.33 3.71 20.16
C ARG A 155 33.44 2.30 20.74
N LEU A 156 32.51 1.43 20.34
CA LEU A 156 32.56 -0.02 20.56
C LEU A 156 33.05 -0.66 19.25
N ASP A 157 34.18 -1.34 19.31
CA ASP A 157 34.78 -2.05 18.19
C ASP A 157 34.37 -3.53 18.21
N PHE A 158 33.55 -3.94 17.27
CA PHE A 158 33.05 -5.30 17.11
C PHE A 158 33.93 -6.16 16.20
N GLY A 159 34.91 -5.55 15.50
CA GLY A 159 35.71 -6.25 14.51
C GLY A 159 34.88 -6.63 13.28
N ASN A 160 35.02 -7.85 12.81
CA ASN A 160 34.43 -8.28 11.54
C ASN A 160 32.98 -8.78 11.67
N SER A 161 32.37 -8.73 12.86
CA SER A 161 30.97 -9.18 13.05
C SER A 161 30.31 -8.55 14.25
N LEU A 162 29.06 -8.12 14.08
CA LEU A 162 28.18 -7.64 15.15
C LEU A 162 27.81 -8.72 16.17
N SER A 163 28.03 -10.00 15.85
CA SER A 163 27.85 -11.12 16.78
C SER A 163 29.01 -11.28 17.78
N ASN A 164 30.10 -10.49 17.64
CA ASN A 164 31.23 -10.55 18.57
C ASN A 164 30.75 -10.37 20.03
N PRO A 165 30.97 -11.35 20.92
CA PRO A 165 30.49 -11.27 22.32
C PRO A 165 31.37 -10.37 23.19
N ASN A 166 32.54 -9.93 22.71
CA ASN A 166 33.49 -9.15 23.49
C ASN A 166 34.01 -7.94 22.68
N PRO A 167 33.14 -6.96 22.33
CA PRO A 167 33.58 -5.77 21.65
C PRO A 167 34.49 -4.94 22.57
N VAL A 168 35.39 -4.17 21.96
CA VAL A 168 36.33 -3.33 22.70
C VAL A 168 35.80 -1.89 22.77
N ALA A 169 35.54 -1.41 23.98
CA ALA A 169 35.10 -0.02 24.19
C ALA A 169 36.27 0.95 24.28
N THR A 170 36.18 2.09 23.60
CA THR A 170 37.15 3.16 23.64
C THR A 170 36.46 4.48 23.94
N ASN A 171 36.83 5.17 25.01
CA ASN A 171 36.39 6.52 25.29
C ASN A 171 37.20 7.50 24.42
N LEU A 172 36.54 8.13 23.45
CA LEU A 172 37.15 9.14 22.57
C LEU A 172 37.22 10.54 23.22
N GLY A 173 36.50 10.74 24.32
CA GLY A 173 36.57 11.94 25.16
C GLY A 173 35.50 12.97 24.93
N ASN A 174 35.67 14.12 25.65
CA ASN A 174 34.79 15.28 25.58
C ASN A 174 35.36 16.39 24.67
N PHE A 175 36.51 16.21 24.05
CA PHE A 175 37.13 17.15 23.12
C PHE A 175 37.29 18.58 23.74
N THR A 176 37.81 18.65 24.94
CA THR A 176 38.02 19.90 25.67
C THR A 176 36.76 20.71 25.96
N GLY A 177 35.64 20.01 26.26
CA GLY A 177 34.35 20.65 26.61
C GLY A 177 33.47 20.99 25.39
N GLN A 178 33.70 20.37 24.26
CA GLN A 178 32.84 20.59 23.09
C GLN A 178 31.54 19.78 23.15
N LEU A 179 31.44 18.80 24.05
CA LEU A 179 30.22 18.05 24.33
C LEU A 179 29.64 18.48 25.69
N ASP A 180 28.35 18.78 25.73
CA ASP A 180 27.59 19.04 26.94
C ASP A 180 26.15 18.56 26.79
N TYR A 181 25.89 17.38 27.32
CA TYR A 181 24.69 16.62 27.18
C TYR A 181 24.37 16.37 25.68
N PRO A 182 25.25 15.65 24.99
CA PRO A 182 25.01 15.26 23.61
C PRO A 182 23.86 14.24 23.56
N ILE A 183 22.87 14.48 22.67
CA ILE A 183 21.65 13.68 22.65
C ILE A 183 21.69 12.67 21.53
N ASP A 184 21.72 13.09 20.28
CA ASP A 184 21.70 12.18 19.15
C ASP A 184 23.03 12.14 18.40
N LEU A 185 23.23 11.11 17.58
CA LEU A 185 24.46 10.89 16.84
C LEU A 185 24.18 10.34 15.46
N ILE A 186 24.75 10.97 14.44
CA ILE A 186 24.78 10.47 13.08
C ILE A 186 26.22 10.29 12.62
N MET A 187 26.53 9.15 12.01
CA MET A 187 27.80 8.86 11.34
C MET A 187 27.55 8.65 9.86
N VAL A 188 28.36 9.26 9.01
CA VAL A 188 28.19 9.20 7.55
C VAL A 188 29.55 9.22 6.84
N GLU A 189 29.66 8.48 5.76
CA GLU A 189 30.80 8.54 4.84
C GLU A 189 30.50 9.47 3.66
N GLU A 190 31.39 10.39 3.39
CA GLU A 190 31.36 11.24 2.19
C GLU A 190 32.70 11.16 1.46
N ASN A 191 32.71 10.61 0.25
CA ASN A 191 33.90 10.51 -0.61
C ASN A 191 35.12 9.84 0.05
N GLY A 192 34.92 8.81 0.87
CA GLY A 192 35.97 8.09 1.60
C GLY A 192 36.44 8.79 2.88
N GLU A 193 35.71 9.81 3.34
CA GLU A 193 35.95 10.47 4.64
C GLU A 193 34.74 10.30 5.55
N TRP A 194 34.97 9.93 6.81
CA TRP A 194 33.94 9.73 7.80
C TRP A 194 33.67 11.01 8.61
N PHE A 195 32.40 11.39 8.67
CA PHE A 195 31.89 12.47 9.50
C PHE A 195 30.92 11.94 10.55
N GLY A 196 30.96 12.53 11.76
CA GLY A 196 29.95 12.33 12.77
C GLY A 196 29.33 13.66 13.16
N PHE A 197 28.06 13.67 13.54
CA PHE A 197 27.35 14.85 14.03
C PHE A 197 26.61 14.52 15.32
N THR A 198 26.67 15.41 16.29
CA THR A 198 25.87 15.33 17.51
C THR A 198 25.38 16.73 17.91
N VAL A 199 24.21 16.79 18.54
CA VAL A 199 23.65 18.01 19.08
C VAL A 199 23.81 18.03 20.59
N ASN A 200 24.17 19.20 21.13
CA ASN A 200 24.40 19.42 22.55
C ASN A 200 23.22 20.19 23.15
N PHE A 201 22.39 19.50 23.92
CA PHE A 201 21.16 20.06 24.50
C PHE A 201 21.41 21.30 25.37
N ASN A 202 22.38 21.24 26.28
CA ASN A 202 22.63 22.32 27.25
C ASN A 202 23.25 23.57 26.61
N THR A 203 23.99 23.43 25.53
CA THR A 203 24.70 24.55 24.88
C THR A 203 24.07 25.03 23.59
N ASN A 204 23.02 24.34 23.11
CA ASN A 204 22.33 24.64 21.84
C ASN A 204 23.28 24.63 20.61
N ARG A 205 24.15 23.65 20.53
CA ARG A 205 25.19 23.59 19.50
C ARG A 205 25.21 22.27 18.78
N LEU A 206 25.57 22.31 17.51
CA LEU A 206 25.96 21.15 16.70
C LEU A 206 27.48 20.96 16.82
N THR A 207 27.93 19.73 17.04
CA THR A 207 29.35 19.34 16.95
C THR A 207 29.53 18.32 15.83
N ARG A 208 30.49 18.60 14.92
CA ARG A 208 30.95 17.70 13.89
C ARG A 208 32.27 17.05 14.30
N PHE A 209 32.36 15.73 14.08
CA PHE A 209 33.58 14.94 14.17
C PHE A 209 34.05 14.61 12.77
N SER A 210 35.34 14.74 12.47
CA SER A 210 35.94 14.33 11.20
C SER A 210 37.03 13.29 11.51
N PHE A 211 36.79 12.06 11.10
CA PHE A 211 37.68 10.92 11.34
C PHE A 211 38.69 10.73 10.21
N GLY A 212 38.52 11.41 9.06
CA GLY A 212 39.23 11.10 7.85
C GLY A 212 38.72 9.77 7.26
N ASN A 213 39.63 8.98 6.73
CA ASN A 213 39.30 7.69 6.08
C ASN A 213 39.43 6.48 7.01
N ASP A 214 39.47 6.66 8.32
CA ASP A 214 39.71 5.58 9.28
C ASP A 214 38.94 5.83 10.58
N LEU A 215 37.87 5.08 10.80
CA LEU A 215 37.07 5.11 12.00
C LEU A 215 37.80 4.58 13.24
N SER A 216 38.93 3.89 13.10
CA SER A 216 39.78 3.48 14.24
C SER A 216 40.48 4.66 14.91
N THR A 217 40.51 5.83 14.28
CA THR A 217 41.09 7.07 14.84
C THR A 217 40.54 7.35 16.23
N GLN A 218 41.45 7.59 17.18
CA GLN A 218 41.08 7.84 18.58
C GLN A 218 40.79 9.31 18.88
N VAL A 219 41.24 10.23 18.08
CA VAL A 219 41.08 11.67 18.26
C VAL A 219 40.62 12.29 16.94
N PRO A 220 39.33 12.25 16.63
CA PRO A 220 38.81 12.93 15.44
C PRO A 220 38.98 14.44 15.56
N VAL A 221 39.11 15.11 14.42
CA VAL A 221 39.07 16.57 14.37
C VAL A 221 37.64 17.03 14.66
N THR A 222 37.48 17.92 15.64
CA THR A 222 36.15 18.39 16.06
C THR A 222 35.91 19.84 15.70
N GLN A 223 34.70 20.14 15.28
CA GLN A 223 34.20 21.49 15.03
C GLN A 223 32.84 21.66 15.67
N THR A 224 32.72 22.67 16.58
CA THR A 224 31.44 23.06 17.16
C THR A 224 30.93 24.30 16.44
N PHE A 225 29.71 24.19 15.93
CA PHE A 225 29.02 25.29 15.25
C PHE A 225 28.33 26.20 16.29
N SER A 226 28.38 27.50 16.03
CA SER A 226 27.90 28.51 16.99
C SER A 226 26.37 28.57 17.09
N ALA A 227 25.87 29.35 18.06
CA ALA A 227 24.46 29.67 18.28
C ALA A 227 23.75 30.33 17.06
N LEU A 228 24.46 30.69 16.00
CA LEU A 228 23.90 31.25 14.78
C LEU A 228 23.05 30.22 13.99
N LEU A 229 23.11 28.94 14.35
CA LEU A 229 22.25 27.91 13.75
C LEU A 229 20.79 27.94 14.26
N GLY A 230 20.48 28.76 15.28
CA GLY A 230 19.13 28.92 15.81
C GLY A 230 18.59 27.71 16.60
N LEU A 231 19.46 26.79 17.03
CA LEU A 231 19.07 25.60 17.79
C LEU A 231 18.65 25.98 19.22
N GLN A 232 17.61 25.31 19.75
CA GLN A 232 17.09 25.53 21.10
C GLN A 232 16.66 24.19 21.74
N GLY A 233 17.49 23.70 22.68
CA GLY A 233 17.30 22.35 23.25
C GLY A 233 17.26 21.27 22.18
N PRO A 234 18.29 21.19 21.30
CA PRO A 234 18.27 20.25 20.19
C PRO A 234 18.39 18.81 20.69
N THR A 235 17.64 17.90 20.08
CA THR A 235 17.53 16.50 20.49
C THR A 235 17.81 15.51 19.36
N GLY A 236 16.93 15.36 18.39
CA GLY A 236 17.05 14.38 17.30
C GLY A 236 17.73 14.95 16.06
N LEU A 237 18.36 14.08 15.31
CA LEU A 237 19.06 14.34 14.06
C LEU A 237 18.61 13.41 12.95
N PHE A 238 18.47 13.92 11.75
CA PHE A 238 18.35 13.10 10.54
C PHE A 238 19.11 13.73 9.37
N LEU A 239 19.99 12.97 8.73
CA LEU A 239 20.81 13.43 7.61
C LEU A 239 20.37 12.77 6.31
N ILE A 240 20.16 13.58 5.27
CA ILE A 240 19.80 13.08 3.96
C ILE A 240 20.56 13.84 2.87
N GLN A 241 20.93 13.13 1.81
CA GLN A 241 21.43 13.74 0.59
C GLN A 241 20.31 13.81 -0.47
N GLU A 242 20.07 15.00 -0.99
CA GLU A 242 19.02 15.22 -1.96
C GLU A 242 19.48 16.23 -3.02
N ASN A 243 19.26 15.92 -4.32
CA ASN A 243 19.64 16.77 -5.45
C ASN A 243 21.12 17.24 -5.42
N GLY A 244 22.01 16.38 -4.87
CA GLY A 244 23.44 16.68 -4.74
C GLY A 244 23.81 17.60 -3.59
N GLY A 245 22.88 17.92 -2.70
CA GLY A 245 23.08 18.67 -1.46
C GLY A 245 22.83 17.81 -0.22
N TRP A 246 23.53 18.11 0.87
CA TRP A 246 23.35 17.51 2.18
C TRP A 246 22.47 18.38 3.07
N TYR A 247 21.49 17.77 3.70
CA TYR A 247 20.52 18.39 4.61
C TYR A 247 20.49 17.64 5.94
N LEU A 248 20.77 18.34 7.03
CA LEU A 248 20.65 17.80 8.38
C LEU A 248 19.45 18.45 9.07
N PHE A 249 18.49 17.63 9.47
CA PHE A 249 17.32 18.05 10.23
C PHE A 249 17.60 17.90 11.71
N VAL A 250 17.18 18.89 12.49
CA VAL A 250 17.39 18.94 13.94
C VAL A 250 16.07 19.22 14.63
N SER A 251 15.64 18.32 15.51
CA SER A 251 14.51 18.55 16.42
C SER A 251 14.92 19.50 17.53
N ASN A 252 14.17 20.58 17.73
CA ASN A 252 14.38 21.53 18.81
C ASN A 252 13.30 21.39 19.87
N ASN A 253 13.59 20.61 20.90
CA ASN A 253 12.64 20.27 21.95
C ASN A 253 12.13 21.52 22.70
N SER A 254 13.00 22.50 22.99
CA SER A 254 12.64 23.67 23.78
C SER A 254 11.91 24.77 23.01
N SER A 255 12.08 24.87 21.70
CA SER A 255 11.34 25.84 20.84
C SER A 255 10.16 25.24 20.10
N HIS A 256 9.99 23.91 20.15
CA HIS A 256 8.94 23.20 19.45
C HIS A 256 9.01 23.35 17.93
N GLU A 257 10.21 23.26 17.39
CA GLU A 257 10.49 23.52 15.97
C GLU A 257 11.44 22.46 15.40
N ILE A 258 11.52 22.42 14.07
CA ILE A 258 12.56 21.69 13.33
C ILE A 258 13.45 22.71 12.63
N THR A 259 14.76 22.56 12.75
CA THR A 259 15.74 23.33 11.98
C THR A 259 16.34 22.43 10.90
N ARG A 260 16.28 22.87 9.66
CA ARG A 260 17.01 22.27 8.54
C ARG A 260 18.33 22.99 8.35
N LEU A 261 19.43 22.26 8.36
CA LEU A 261 20.79 22.75 8.14
C LEU A 261 21.27 22.31 6.76
N GLU A 262 21.51 23.24 5.85
CA GLU A 262 21.93 22.99 4.48
C GLU A 262 23.44 23.11 4.34
N PHE A 263 24.13 21.99 4.11
CA PHE A 263 25.59 21.95 3.91
C PHE A 263 25.99 22.20 2.44
N GLY A 264 25.04 22.10 1.50
CA GLY A 264 25.35 22.08 0.06
C GLY A 264 26.00 20.76 -0.36
N PRO A 265 26.97 20.79 -1.31
CA PRO A 265 27.48 19.55 -1.89
C PRO A 265 28.48 18.80 -1.02
N SER A 266 28.89 19.33 0.15
CA SER A 266 29.83 18.67 1.05
C SER A 266 29.59 18.98 2.51
N LEU A 267 29.68 17.94 3.35
CA LEU A 267 29.57 17.99 4.80
C LEU A 267 30.74 18.70 5.48
N SER A 268 31.83 18.96 4.79
CA SER A 268 32.99 19.68 5.31
C SER A 268 32.73 21.18 5.53
N GLY A 269 31.68 21.73 4.87
CA GLY A 269 31.31 23.13 4.91
C GLY A 269 30.67 23.60 6.22
N TYR A 270 30.25 24.85 6.23
CA TYR A 270 29.43 25.45 7.30
C TYR A 270 27.96 25.47 6.84
N PRO A 271 27.02 24.88 7.58
CA PRO A 271 25.65 24.79 7.12
C PRO A 271 24.90 26.12 7.25
N THR A 272 23.93 26.30 6.36
CA THR A 272 22.95 27.41 6.41
C THR A 272 21.67 26.92 7.10
N PRO A 273 21.24 27.57 8.21
CA PRO A 273 20.03 27.15 8.91
C PRO A 273 18.76 27.71 8.28
N ALA A 274 17.69 26.92 8.29
CA ALA A 274 16.33 27.31 8.00
C ALA A 274 15.39 26.69 9.05
N ASN A 275 14.61 27.54 9.74
CA ASN A 275 13.53 27.03 10.58
C ASN A 275 12.36 26.62 9.67
N ILE A 276 11.95 25.35 9.77
CA ILE A 276 10.87 24.76 8.98
C ILE A 276 9.77 24.17 9.86
N GLY A 277 9.88 24.27 11.19
CA GLY A 277 8.92 23.69 12.12
C GLY A 277 7.67 24.55 12.30
N ASP A 278 6.58 23.92 12.73
CA ASP A 278 5.32 24.57 13.09
C ASP A 278 4.96 24.21 14.54
N PRO A 279 5.00 25.16 15.47
CA PRO A 279 4.70 24.92 16.89
C PRO A 279 3.23 24.57 17.16
N ASN A 280 2.33 24.68 16.19
CA ASN A 280 0.95 24.21 16.34
C ASN A 280 0.84 22.68 16.27
N PHE A 281 1.82 22.02 15.64
CA PHE A 281 1.86 20.56 15.50
C PHE A 281 2.95 19.92 16.37
N LEU A 282 4.05 20.64 16.62
CA LEU A 282 5.21 20.13 17.35
C LEU A 282 5.10 20.49 18.83
N ALA A 283 5.07 19.47 19.68
CA ALA A 283 5.00 19.61 21.13
C ALA A 283 6.19 18.87 21.79
N PHE A 284 7.28 19.58 22.06
CA PHE A 284 8.53 18.98 22.54
C PHE A 284 9.03 17.87 21.60
N PRO A 285 9.27 18.17 20.31
CA PRO A 285 9.77 17.17 19.36
C PRO A 285 11.08 16.61 19.87
N PHE A 286 11.24 15.29 19.81
CA PHE A 286 12.43 14.64 20.35
C PHE A 286 13.32 14.08 19.27
N ASP A 287 12.77 13.21 18.41
CA ASP A 287 13.53 12.61 17.32
C ASP A 287 12.70 12.55 16.04
N LEU A 288 13.33 12.27 14.91
CA LEU A 288 12.68 12.24 13.59
C LEU A 288 13.40 11.29 12.64
N THR A 289 12.62 10.74 11.69
CA THR A 289 13.13 10.00 10.54
C THR A 289 12.50 10.51 9.25
N ILE A 290 13.20 10.43 8.12
CA ILE A 290 12.70 10.89 6.81
C ILE A 290 12.95 9.80 5.78
N LEU A 291 11.95 9.52 4.95
CA LEU A 291 12.07 8.59 3.85
C LEU A 291 11.49 9.16 2.55
N ARG A 292 11.94 8.61 1.42
CA ARG A 292 11.43 8.93 0.10
C ARG A 292 10.46 7.85 -0.36
N ASP A 293 9.27 8.28 -0.76
CA ASP A 293 8.30 7.45 -1.47
C ASP A 293 7.94 8.09 -2.83
N CYS A 294 7.08 7.45 -3.60
CA CYS A 294 6.63 7.94 -4.91
C CYS A 294 6.06 9.35 -4.89
N GLU A 295 5.39 9.70 -3.83
CA GLU A 295 4.69 11.00 -3.72
C GLU A 295 5.57 12.11 -3.16
N GLY A 296 6.80 11.80 -2.75
CA GLY A 296 7.74 12.79 -2.25
C GLY A 296 8.58 12.31 -1.07
N LEU A 297 9.01 13.27 -0.27
CA LEU A 297 9.69 13.02 1.00
C LEU A 297 8.69 13.14 2.13
N PHE A 298 8.70 12.15 3.02
CA PHE A 298 7.92 12.11 4.24
C PHE A 298 8.83 12.04 5.45
N GLY A 299 8.57 12.90 6.43
CA GLY A 299 9.24 12.82 7.73
C GLY A 299 8.23 12.43 8.81
N PHE A 300 8.71 11.71 9.83
CA PHE A 300 7.94 11.39 11.02
C PHE A 300 8.69 11.92 12.24
N VAL A 301 8.02 12.77 13.01
CA VAL A 301 8.57 13.43 14.20
C VAL A 301 7.87 12.87 15.44
N LEU A 302 8.64 12.43 16.40
CA LEU A 302 8.14 12.03 17.72
C LEU A 302 7.99 13.25 18.63
N ASN A 303 6.78 13.49 19.12
CA ASN A 303 6.51 14.42 20.22
C ASN A 303 6.53 13.67 21.55
N ARG A 304 7.14 14.25 22.59
CA ARG A 304 7.24 13.63 23.92
C ARG A 304 5.90 13.29 24.59
N PHE A 305 4.80 13.89 24.14
CA PHE A 305 3.47 13.61 24.65
C PHE A 305 2.73 12.52 23.84
N ASN A 306 3.47 11.51 23.39
CA ASN A 306 2.96 10.30 22.73
C ASN A 306 2.30 10.55 21.36
N ASP A 307 2.65 11.63 20.71
CA ASP A 307 2.11 12.01 19.41
C ASP A 307 3.16 11.85 18.30
N ILE A 308 2.72 11.41 17.12
CA ILE A 308 3.52 11.36 15.91
C ILE A 308 3.02 12.43 14.95
N VAL A 309 3.93 13.21 14.40
CA VAL A 309 3.64 14.22 13.39
C VAL A 309 4.32 13.84 12.08
N ARG A 310 3.53 13.80 11.00
CA ARG A 310 4.06 13.62 9.65
C ARG A 310 4.40 14.97 9.03
N MET A 311 5.57 15.05 8.41
CA MET A 311 6.02 16.14 7.53
C MET A 311 5.92 15.70 6.07
N GLU A 312 5.26 16.48 5.23
CA GLU A 312 5.10 16.23 3.80
C GLU A 312 5.84 17.29 2.98
N PHE A 313 6.89 16.91 2.29
CA PHE A 313 7.71 17.82 1.48
C PHE A 313 7.21 17.92 0.03
N ASN A 314 5.96 18.32 -0.14
CA ASN A 314 5.26 18.36 -1.43
C ASN A 314 5.87 19.32 -2.47
N GLN A 315 6.70 20.26 -2.05
CA GLN A 315 7.35 21.27 -2.91
C GLN A 315 8.87 21.11 -2.97
N GLY A 316 9.39 20.00 -2.46
CA GLY A 316 10.82 19.72 -2.36
C GLY A 316 11.40 19.99 -0.98
N ILE A 317 12.58 19.41 -0.71
CA ILE A 317 13.24 19.45 0.61
C ILE A 317 13.68 20.86 1.04
N ASP A 318 13.88 21.76 0.09
CA ASP A 318 14.28 23.15 0.28
C ASP A 318 13.12 24.08 0.70
N GLN A 319 11.88 23.60 0.61
CA GLN A 319 10.68 24.33 1.05
C GLN A 319 10.20 23.81 2.42
N PRO A 320 9.43 24.62 3.19
CA PRO A 320 8.80 24.15 4.41
C PRO A 320 7.80 23.02 4.12
N PRO A 321 7.81 21.92 4.91
CA PRO A 321 6.85 20.84 4.77
C PRO A 321 5.45 21.23 5.25
N GLN A 322 4.44 20.49 4.82
CA GLN A 322 3.13 20.47 5.47
C GLN A 322 3.19 19.52 6.66
N PHE A 323 2.61 19.94 7.81
CA PHE A 323 2.54 19.12 9.01
C PHE A 323 1.15 18.52 9.18
N VAL A 324 1.09 17.25 9.56
CA VAL A 324 -0.14 16.51 9.84
C VAL A 324 0.05 15.71 11.13
N SER A 325 -0.77 15.99 12.16
CA SER A 325 -0.76 15.15 13.37
C SER A 325 -1.41 13.80 13.05
N LEU A 326 -0.72 12.73 13.38
CA LEU A 326 -1.22 11.36 13.29
C LEU A 326 -1.83 10.89 14.63
N GLY A 327 -1.69 11.71 15.67
CA GLY A 327 -2.23 11.50 17.01
C GLY A 327 -1.43 10.51 17.86
N ASP A 328 -1.97 10.25 19.05
CA ASP A 328 -1.48 9.23 19.96
C ASP A 328 -2.04 7.87 19.52
N GLN A 329 -1.16 6.97 19.13
CA GLN A 329 -1.53 5.60 18.71
C GLN A 329 -1.85 4.68 19.90
N GLY A 330 -1.81 5.19 21.14
CA GLY A 330 -2.06 4.42 22.36
C GLY A 330 -0.97 3.41 22.74
N ILE A 331 0.18 3.48 22.07
CA ILE A 331 1.31 2.54 22.19
C ILE A 331 2.66 3.24 22.38
N LEU A 332 2.66 4.57 22.44
CA LEU A 332 3.84 5.38 22.69
C LEU A 332 3.82 5.90 24.14
N TYR A 333 4.97 5.91 24.79
CA TYR A 333 5.12 6.31 26.19
C TYR A 333 6.37 7.16 26.37
N ASN A 334 6.24 8.48 26.22
CA ASN A 334 7.34 9.44 26.20
C ASN A 334 8.41 8.98 25.19
N PRO A 335 8.08 8.91 23.89
CA PRO A 335 8.99 8.39 22.89
C PRO A 335 10.22 9.27 22.76
N HIS A 336 11.39 8.65 22.62
CA HIS A 336 12.68 9.30 22.47
C HIS A 336 13.26 9.06 21.07
N GLY A 337 13.90 7.93 20.82
CA GLY A 337 14.53 7.61 19.55
C GLY A 337 13.59 6.91 18.58
N ILE A 338 13.67 7.23 17.30
CA ILE A 338 13.02 6.52 16.20
C ILE A 338 14.10 6.00 15.24
N SER A 339 14.01 4.73 14.85
CA SER A 339 14.92 4.16 13.88
C SER A 339 14.65 4.67 12.46
N ASP A 340 15.55 4.38 11.55
CA ASP A 340 15.27 4.42 10.12
C ASP A 340 14.04 3.56 9.77
N VAL A 341 13.43 3.85 8.61
CA VAL A 341 12.31 3.08 8.09
C VAL A 341 12.81 1.94 7.24
N PHE A 342 12.40 0.71 7.55
CA PHE A 342 12.78 -0.51 6.84
C PHE A 342 11.59 -1.05 6.05
N ARG A 343 11.85 -1.60 4.89
CA ARG A 343 10.85 -2.32 4.09
C ARG A 343 11.00 -3.83 4.31
N VAL A 344 9.89 -4.48 4.64
CA VAL A 344 9.79 -5.95 4.65
C VAL A 344 8.53 -6.35 3.89
N GLY A 345 8.71 -7.00 2.76
CA GLY A 345 7.61 -7.24 1.83
C GLY A 345 7.06 -5.93 1.26
N ASP A 346 5.78 -5.67 1.45
CA ASP A 346 5.06 -4.46 1.04
C ASP A 346 4.82 -3.48 2.19
N THR A 347 5.27 -3.80 3.38
CA THR A 347 5.04 -3.03 4.61
C THR A 347 6.31 -2.30 5.02
N LEU A 348 6.16 -1.04 5.43
CA LEU A 348 7.22 -0.22 5.99
C LEU A 348 7.18 -0.29 7.52
N TYR A 349 8.33 -0.47 8.15
CA TYR A 349 8.49 -0.59 9.59
C TYR A 349 9.46 0.44 10.12
N THR A 350 9.19 0.97 11.32
CA THR A 350 10.15 1.72 12.13
C THR A 350 9.95 1.37 13.59
N PHE A 351 10.96 1.61 14.42
CA PHE A 351 10.98 1.23 15.82
C PHE A 351 11.21 2.44 16.70
N VAL A 352 10.44 2.54 17.78
CA VAL A 352 10.46 3.69 18.69
C VAL A 352 10.84 3.24 20.09
N ALA A 353 11.84 3.89 20.66
CA ALA A 353 12.24 3.72 22.06
C ALA A 353 11.35 4.56 22.98
N ASN A 354 10.68 3.91 23.94
CA ASN A 354 9.80 4.55 24.93
C ASN A 354 10.46 4.55 26.32
N ILE A 355 10.84 5.73 26.79
CA ILE A 355 11.63 5.82 28.03
C ILE A 355 10.78 5.56 29.29
N ASP A 356 9.52 6.02 29.33
CA ASP A 356 8.71 5.97 30.57
C ASP A 356 8.27 4.56 30.97
N ASN A 357 8.18 3.63 30.02
CA ASN A 357 7.76 2.26 30.29
C ASN A 357 8.80 1.19 29.90
N SER A 358 10.00 1.62 29.50
CA SER A 358 11.11 0.75 29.10
C SER A 358 10.76 -0.25 28.01
N THR A 359 10.09 0.21 26.95
CA THR A 359 9.68 -0.62 25.83
C THR A 359 10.17 -0.10 24.49
N ILE A 360 10.17 -1.00 23.50
CA ILE A 360 10.29 -0.64 22.10
C ILE A 360 8.94 -0.87 21.43
N THR A 361 8.45 0.12 20.72
CA THR A 361 7.26 0.00 19.85
C THR A 361 7.70 -0.19 18.42
N LYS A 362 7.21 -1.25 17.77
CA LYS A 362 7.29 -1.42 16.33
C LYS A 362 6.09 -0.74 15.70
N LEU A 363 6.33 0.29 14.89
CA LEU A 363 5.33 0.94 14.07
C LEU A 363 5.40 0.39 12.64
N TYR A 364 4.25 0.27 11.98
CA TYR A 364 4.22 -0.18 10.59
C TYR A 364 3.13 0.50 9.79
N PHE A 365 3.44 0.70 8.51
CA PHE A 365 2.55 1.23 7.49
C PHE A 365 2.23 0.08 6.54
N PRO A 366 1.04 -0.53 6.67
CA PRO A 366 0.69 -1.69 5.86
C PRO A 366 0.61 -1.32 4.37
N GLY A 367 0.91 -2.27 3.51
CA GLY A 367 0.61 -2.16 2.09
C GLY A 367 -0.90 -2.05 1.85
N CYS A 368 -1.31 -1.69 0.63
CA CYS A 368 -2.73 -1.69 0.32
C CYS A 368 -3.23 -3.11 0.03
N ASP A 369 -4.51 -3.34 0.30
CA ASP A 369 -5.22 -4.58 0.00
C ASP A 369 -6.08 -4.49 -1.27
N ASN A 370 -6.09 -3.33 -1.96
CA ASN A 370 -6.89 -3.08 -3.16
C ASN A 370 -6.24 -3.58 -4.46
N ALA A 371 -4.95 -3.90 -4.47
CA ALA A 371 -4.26 -4.47 -5.62
C ALA A 371 -4.31 -6.01 -5.59
N SER A 372 -4.48 -6.65 -6.75
CA SER A 372 -4.47 -8.11 -6.87
C SER A 372 -3.18 -8.76 -6.35
N ILE A 373 -2.07 -8.02 -6.40
CA ILE A 373 -0.82 -8.26 -5.69
C ILE A 373 -0.29 -6.91 -5.19
N SER A 374 0.22 -6.85 -3.97
CA SER A 374 0.73 -5.61 -3.36
C SER A 374 2.14 -5.26 -3.83
N SER A 375 2.97 -6.27 -4.12
CA SER A 375 4.37 -6.09 -4.53
C SER A 375 4.90 -7.23 -5.39
N SER A 376 6.05 -7.02 -6.03
CA SER A 376 6.80 -8.05 -6.78
C SER A 376 8.29 -7.77 -6.74
N THR A 377 9.12 -8.82 -6.73
CA THR A 377 10.58 -8.73 -6.88
C THR A 377 11.06 -9.21 -8.25
N GLU A 378 10.14 -9.54 -9.15
CA GLU A 378 10.49 -9.95 -10.50
C GLU A 378 10.93 -8.73 -11.33
N ARG A 379 11.87 -8.92 -12.26
CA ARG A 379 12.28 -7.86 -13.18
C ARG A 379 11.09 -7.33 -13.98
N ASP A 380 10.30 -8.24 -14.54
CA ASP A 380 9.09 -7.98 -15.32
C ASP A 380 7.91 -8.51 -14.48
N PRO A 381 7.18 -7.65 -13.77
CA PRO A 381 6.16 -8.09 -12.84
C PRO A 381 4.96 -8.70 -13.57
N PRO A 382 4.19 -9.60 -12.92
CA PRO A 382 2.96 -10.11 -13.49
C PRO A 382 1.93 -8.97 -13.68
N PRO A 383 0.93 -9.14 -14.56
CA PRO A 383 -0.17 -8.19 -14.67
C PRO A 383 -0.92 -8.04 -13.34
N ILE A 384 -1.33 -6.82 -13.05
CA ILE A 384 -2.05 -6.44 -11.82
C ILE A 384 -3.43 -5.89 -12.14
N SER A 385 -4.33 -5.90 -11.17
CA SER A 385 -5.61 -5.18 -11.20
C SER A 385 -5.92 -4.58 -9.83
N TYR A 386 -6.85 -3.62 -9.81
CA TYR A 386 -7.32 -2.97 -8.58
C TYR A 386 -8.83 -3.16 -8.46
N ASP A 387 -9.30 -3.48 -7.26
CA ASP A 387 -10.72 -3.75 -6.98
C ASP A 387 -11.50 -2.52 -6.49
N ALA A 388 -10.82 -1.38 -6.31
CA ALA A 388 -11.43 -0.11 -5.92
C ALA A 388 -10.97 1.04 -6.84
N PRO A 389 -11.83 2.05 -7.07
CA PRO A 389 -11.45 3.24 -7.82
C PRO A 389 -10.53 4.12 -6.97
N GLY A 390 -9.59 4.82 -7.61
CA GLY A 390 -8.66 5.68 -6.89
C GLY A 390 -7.44 6.08 -7.72
N ASN A 391 -6.57 6.85 -7.09
CA ASN A 391 -5.25 7.16 -7.61
C ASN A 391 -4.23 6.23 -6.95
N TYR A 392 -3.51 5.49 -7.75
CA TYR A 392 -2.48 4.56 -7.30
C TYR A 392 -1.13 4.96 -7.86
N ASN A 393 -0.09 4.88 -7.04
CA ASN A 393 1.27 5.08 -7.49
C ASN A 393 1.97 3.72 -7.59
N ILE A 394 2.48 3.43 -8.77
CA ILE A 394 3.31 2.25 -9.01
C ILE A 394 4.76 2.67 -8.87
N GLN A 395 5.48 2.04 -7.96
CA GLN A 395 6.89 2.30 -7.70
C GLN A 395 7.75 1.14 -8.18
N LEU A 396 8.88 1.47 -8.80
CA LEU A 396 9.99 0.55 -9.06
C LEU A 396 11.22 1.04 -8.31
N VAL A 397 11.75 0.21 -7.43
CA VAL A 397 13.04 0.42 -6.75
C VAL A 397 14.05 -0.54 -7.35
N LEU A 398 15.17 -0.01 -7.81
CA LEU A 398 16.32 -0.77 -8.29
C LEU A 398 17.42 -0.76 -7.23
N ASP A 399 18.04 -1.92 -7.01
CA ASP A 399 19.18 -2.09 -6.10
C ASP A 399 18.92 -1.49 -4.69
N GLU A 400 17.75 -1.82 -4.10
CA GLU A 400 17.31 -1.28 -2.80
C GLU A 400 18.36 -1.53 -1.71
N GLY A 401 18.68 -0.48 -0.93
CA GLY A 401 19.69 -0.52 0.12
C GLY A 401 21.13 -0.41 -0.37
N ALA A 402 21.38 -0.30 -1.67
CA ALA A 402 22.72 -0.12 -2.23
C ALA A 402 22.99 1.35 -2.62
N PRO A 403 24.28 1.78 -2.69
CA PRO A 403 24.61 3.17 -3.06
C PRO A 403 24.10 3.60 -4.44
N GLN A 404 23.82 2.64 -5.34
CA GLN A 404 23.26 2.87 -6.66
C GLN A 404 21.73 2.73 -6.73
N GLN A 405 21.04 2.75 -5.61
CA GLN A 405 19.58 2.66 -5.57
C GLN A 405 18.93 3.75 -6.41
N GLU A 406 17.95 3.37 -7.21
CA GLU A 406 17.14 4.28 -8.01
C GLU A 406 15.64 3.99 -7.79
N ASN A 407 14.84 5.05 -7.72
CA ASN A 407 13.40 4.96 -7.52
C ASN A 407 12.68 5.59 -8.71
N TYR A 408 11.68 4.89 -9.25
CA TYR A 408 10.85 5.36 -10.34
C TYR A 408 9.38 5.18 -10.00
N CYS A 409 8.58 6.17 -10.34
CA CYS A 409 7.16 6.18 -10.00
C CYS A 409 6.29 6.56 -11.20
N ARG A 410 5.09 5.96 -11.25
CA ARG A 410 4.03 6.27 -12.22
C ARG A 410 2.69 6.30 -11.51
N ASN A 411 1.94 7.35 -11.79
CA ASN A 411 0.55 7.44 -11.35
C ASN A 411 -0.36 6.65 -12.29
N LEU A 412 -1.33 5.95 -11.72
CA LEU A 412 -2.40 5.22 -12.39
C LEU A 412 -3.72 5.63 -11.77
N VAL A 413 -4.67 6.07 -12.57
CA VAL A 413 -6.04 6.37 -12.13
C VAL A 413 -6.94 5.17 -12.43
N VAL A 414 -7.48 4.53 -11.40
CA VAL A 414 -8.47 3.47 -11.53
C VAL A 414 -9.86 4.09 -11.48
N LEU A 415 -10.62 3.90 -12.55
CA LEU A 415 -11.92 4.48 -12.76
C LEU A 415 -13.02 3.51 -12.35
N GLU A 416 -14.11 4.06 -11.82
CA GLU A 416 -15.28 3.29 -11.43
C GLU A 416 -15.95 2.63 -12.64
N SER A 417 -16.29 1.35 -12.51
CA SER A 417 -17.08 0.63 -13.50
C SER A 417 -18.56 1.04 -13.40
N PRO A 418 -19.30 1.06 -14.54
CA PRO A 418 -20.73 1.36 -14.48
C PRO A 418 -21.49 0.25 -13.75
N GLU A 419 -22.57 0.61 -13.09
CA GLU A 419 -23.51 -0.36 -12.52
C GLU A 419 -24.61 -0.67 -13.55
N VAL A 420 -24.98 -1.95 -13.66
CA VAL A 420 -26.11 -2.42 -14.45
C VAL A 420 -26.79 -3.58 -13.75
N ASP A 421 -28.12 -3.51 -13.63
CA ASP A 421 -28.96 -4.53 -13.00
C ASP A 421 -30.25 -4.68 -13.82
N LEU A 422 -30.41 -5.80 -14.48
CA LEU A 422 -31.61 -6.17 -15.24
C LEU A 422 -32.71 -6.78 -14.35
N GLY A 423 -32.42 -6.95 -13.06
CA GLY A 423 -33.30 -7.58 -12.10
C GLY A 423 -33.20 -9.10 -12.08
N HIS A 424 -34.22 -9.73 -11.49
CA HIS A 424 -34.23 -11.19 -11.31
C HIS A 424 -34.82 -11.93 -12.50
N ASP A 425 -34.35 -13.18 -12.71
CA ASP A 425 -34.95 -14.12 -13.68
C ASP A 425 -36.47 -14.11 -13.59
N THR A 426 -37.13 -13.98 -14.72
CA THR A 426 -38.58 -13.74 -14.76
C THR A 426 -39.34 -14.68 -15.71
N LEU A 427 -40.66 -14.72 -15.51
CA LEU A 427 -41.60 -15.47 -16.32
C LEU A 427 -42.33 -14.50 -17.25
N LEU A 428 -42.32 -14.79 -18.56
CA LEU A 428 -43.09 -14.07 -19.56
C LEU A 428 -44.38 -14.83 -19.87
N PRO A 429 -45.57 -14.20 -19.76
CA PRO A 429 -46.82 -14.83 -20.14
C PRO A 429 -46.86 -15.06 -21.65
N PRO A 430 -47.61 -16.08 -22.13
CA PRO A 430 -47.74 -16.36 -23.56
C PRO A 430 -48.28 -15.15 -24.33
N GLY A 431 -47.55 -14.69 -25.35
CA GLY A 431 -47.93 -13.52 -26.16
C GLY A 431 -47.68 -12.17 -25.46
N GLY A 432 -47.07 -12.18 -24.27
CA GLY A 432 -46.64 -10.97 -23.59
C GLY A 432 -45.31 -10.44 -24.09
N SER A 433 -45.00 -9.22 -23.73
CA SER A 433 -43.68 -8.61 -23.91
C SER A 433 -43.12 -8.11 -22.59
N LEU A 434 -41.79 -7.95 -22.51
CA LEU A 434 -41.10 -7.39 -21.38
C LEU A 434 -40.11 -6.34 -21.89
N ILE A 435 -40.12 -5.16 -21.29
CA ILE A 435 -39.12 -4.13 -21.57
C ILE A 435 -37.98 -4.30 -20.55
N LEU A 436 -36.77 -4.54 -21.04
CA LEU A 436 -35.56 -4.49 -20.24
C LEU A 436 -34.96 -3.08 -20.33
N ASP A 437 -34.54 -2.52 -19.22
CA ASP A 437 -33.91 -1.18 -19.10
C ASP A 437 -32.55 -1.33 -18.42
N ALA A 438 -31.49 -1.01 -19.12
CA ALA A 438 -30.11 -1.09 -18.62
C ALA A 438 -29.63 0.20 -17.93
N GLY A 439 -30.52 1.13 -17.63
CA GLY A 439 -30.19 2.39 -16.97
C GLY A 439 -29.50 3.42 -17.89
N GLU A 440 -29.17 4.57 -17.31
CA GLU A 440 -28.47 5.68 -18.02
C GLU A 440 -26.98 5.38 -18.10
N GLN A 441 -26.45 5.23 -19.31
CA GLN A 441 -25.05 4.95 -19.59
C GLN A 441 -24.61 5.68 -20.87
N ALA A 442 -23.31 5.68 -21.20
CA ALA A 442 -22.82 6.26 -22.44
C ALA A 442 -23.08 5.38 -23.66
N ALA A 443 -23.03 4.05 -23.48
CA ALA A 443 -23.35 3.10 -24.55
C ALA A 443 -23.88 1.77 -23.97
N TRP A 444 -24.62 1.04 -24.85
CA TRP A 444 -25.21 -0.27 -24.57
C TRP A 444 -24.93 -1.22 -25.72
N LEU A 445 -24.73 -2.49 -25.42
CA LEU A 445 -24.66 -3.57 -26.39
C LEU A 445 -25.37 -4.81 -25.83
N TRP A 446 -26.54 -5.12 -26.41
CA TRP A 446 -27.32 -6.28 -26.02
C TRP A 446 -26.87 -7.54 -26.77
N SER A 447 -27.10 -8.69 -26.19
CA SER A 447 -26.86 -9.99 -26.84
C SER A 447 -27.70 -10.19 -28.12
N THR A 448 -28.76 -9.43 -28.27
CA THR A 448 -29.65 -9.39 -29.43
C THR A 448 -29.14 -8.45 -30.54
N GLY A 449 -28.09 -7.64 -30.26
CA GLY A 449 -27.43 -6.72 -31.18
C GLY A 449 -27.91 -5.27 -31.13
N GLU A 450 -28.94 -4.95 -30.34
CA GLU A 450 -29.39 -3.57 -30.12
C GLU A 450 -28.36 -2.80 -29.28
N THR A 451 -28.36 -1.45 -29.49
CA THR A 451 -27.47 -0.50 -28.82
C THR A 451 -28.24 0.61 -28.13
N THR A 452 -29.48 0.35 -27.74
CA THR A 452 -30.37 1.28 -27.05
C THR A 452 -30.41 0.98 -25.56
N ARG A 453 -30.75 1.98 -24.75
CA ARG A 453 -30.94 1.84 -23.30
C ARG A 453 -31.91 0.73 -22.96
N THR A 454 -33.00 0.65 -23.72
CA THR A 454 -34.06 -0.33 -23.50
C THR A 454 -34.25 -1.22 -24.72
N ILE A 455 -34.62 -2.47 -24.48
CA ILE A 455 -35.08 -3.40 -25.51
C ILE A 455 -36.43 -4.00 -25.10
N GLU A 456 -37.29 -4.32 -26.13
CA GLU A 456 -38.51 -5.10 -25.92
C GLU A 456 -38.28 -6.55 -26.33
N ILE A 457 -38.49 -7.47 -25.41
CA ILE A 457 -38.36 -8.91 -25.65
C ILE A 457 -39.73 -9.55 -25.71
N LEU A 458 -39.87 -10.48 -26.67
CA LEU A 458 -41.16 -11.14 -27.00
C LEU A 458 -41.15 -12.64 -26.71
N GLY A 459 -40.04 -13.18 -26.17
CA GLY A 459 -39.91 -14.61 -25.97
C GLY A 459 -38.92 -15.01 -24.89
N PRO A 460 -38.91 -16.30 -24.53
CA PRO A 460 -37.96 -16.83 -23.58
C PRO A 460 -36.53 -16.83 -24.16
N GLY A 461 -35.56 -16.58 -23.31
CA GLY A 461 -34.15 -16.53 -23.70
C GLY A 461 -33.25 -16.05 -22.56
N THR A 462 -31.96 -16.05 -22.81
CA THR A 462 -30.97 -15.39 -21.97
C THR A 462 -30.59 -14.09 -22.64
N TYR A 463 -30.83 -13.00 -21.96
CA TYR A 463 -30.55 -11.63 -22.42
C TYR A 463 -29.43 -11.04 -21.60
N THR A 464 -28.37 -10.67 -22.28
CA THR A 464 -27.22 -10.03 -21.66
C THR A 464 -27.05 -8.63 -22.23
N VAL A 465 -26.74 -7.66 -21.40
CA VAL A 465 -26.32 -6.33 -21.83
C VAL A 465 -24.90 -6.05 -21.33
N MET A 466 -24.09 -5.48 -22.18
CA MET A 466 -22.85 -4.81 -21.82
C MET A 466 -23.10 -3.30 -21.89
N VAL A 467 -22.86 -2.61 -20.77
CA VAL A 467 -22.94 -1.15 -20.68
C VAL A 467 -21.56 -0.54 -20.60
N THR A 468 -21.42 0.68 -21.11
CA THR A 468 -20.15 1.44 -21.09
C THR A 468 -20.42 2.83 -20.52
N ASN A 469 -19.62 3.28 -19.57
CA ASN A 469 -19.70 4.64 -19.03
C ASN A 469 -18.94 5.65 -19.91
N GLU A 470 -18.94 6.93 -19.52
CA GLU A 470 -18.26 8.02 -20.25
C GLU A 470 -16.72 7.88 -20.28
N TYR A 471 -16.16 7.10 -19.38
CA TYR A 471 -14.71 6.84 -19.28
C TYR A 471 -14.26 5.59 -20.07
N GLY A 472 -15.21 4.85 -20.65
CA GLY A 472 -14.92 3.64 -21.42
C GLY A 472 -14.91 2.35 -20.58
N CYS A 473 -15.18 2.41 -19.27
CA CYS A 473 -15.31 1.23 -18.42
C CYS A 473 -16.63 0.51 -18.71
N THR A 474 -16.61 -0.84 -18.64
CA THR A 474 -17.73 -1.69 -18.99
C THR A 474 -18.19 -2.55 -17.83
N ALA A 475 -19.49 -2.81 -17.79
CA ALA A 475 -20.10 -3.84 -16.94
C ALA A 475 -21.11 -4.66 -17.73
N MET A 476 -21.42 -5.85 -17.24
CA MET A 476 -22.36 -6.76 -17.89
C MET A 476 -23.34 -7.33 -16.86
N ASP A 477 -24.59 -7.47 -17.30
CA ASP A 477 -25.59 -8.21 -16.54
C ASP A 477 -26.40 -9.12 -17.45
N THR A 478 -26.97 -10.18 -16.88
CA THR A 478 -27.68 -11.23 -17.60
C THR A 478 -28.98 -11.61 -16.92
N LEU A 479 -30.06 -11.56 -17.66
CA LEU A 479 -31.38 -11.98 -17.22
C LEU A 479 -31.84 -13.22 -18.00
N VAL A 480 -32.33 -14.24 -17.30
CA VAL A 480 -32.98 -15.39 -17.91
C VAL A 480 -34.49 -15.21 -17.89
N VAL A 481 -35.10 -15.20 -19.06
CA VAL A 481 -36.54 -15.14 -19.22
C VAL A 481 -37.06 -16.50 -19.64
N THR A 482 -37.98 -17.02 -18.87
CA THR A 482 -38.69 -18.25 -19.18
C THR A 482 -40.14 -17.93 -19.54
N MET A 483 -40.78 -18.77 -20.32
CA MET A 483 -42.19 -18.56 -20.68
C MET A 483 -43.08 -19.32 -19.71
N GLU A 484 -44.09 -18.61 -19.17
CA GLU A 484 -45.13 -19.26 -18.40
C GLU A 484 -45.97 -20.17 -19.33
N VAL A 485 -46.09 -21.43 -18.97
CA VAL A 485 -46.92 -22.37 -19.70
C VAL A 485 -48.36 -22.20 -19.22
N GLY A 486 -49.05 -21.22 -19.79
CA GLY A 486 -50.47 -20.99 -19.52
C GLY A 486 -51.31 -22.13 -20.12
N ILE A 487 -51.57 -23.17 -19.34
CA ILE A 487 -52.48 -24.25 -19.74
C ILE A 487 -53.86 -23.93 -19.11
N PRO A 488 -54.93 -23.68 -19.94
CA PRO A 488 -56.25 -23.40 -19.40
C PRO A 488 -56.73 -24.56 -18.55
N ASN A 489 -57.28 -24.27 -17.37
CA ASN A 489 -57.74 -25.26 -16.42
C ASN A 489 -59.24 -25.63 -16.56
N PHE A 490 -59.98 -24.92 -17.43
CA PHE A 490 -61.35 -25.26 -17.81
C PHE A 490 -61.67 -24.79 -19.24
N PHE A 491 -62.75 -25.33 -19.81
CA PHE A 491 -63.38 -24.84 -21.02
C PHE A 491 -64.87 -25.18 -21.02
N THR A 492 -65.64 -24.51 -21.90
CA THR A 492 -67.09 -24.50 -21.86
C THR A 492 -67.66 -24.73 -23.28
N PRO A 493 -67.72 -25.96 -23.77
CA PRO A 493 -68.19 -26.25 -25.14
C PRO A 493 -69.73 -26.11 -25.20
N ASN A 494 -70.23 -24.88 -25.22
CA ASN A 494 -71.66 -24.52 -25.29
C ASN A 494 -72.03 -23.83 -26.61
N ASN A 495 -71.04 -23.65 -27.49
CA ASN A 495 -71.16 -23.10 -28.85
C ASN A 495 -71.54 -21.59 -28.83
N ASP A 496 -71.05 -20.83 -27.79
CA ASP A 496 -71.22 -19.40 -27.69
C ASP A 496 -70.04 -18.58 -28.29
N GLY A 497 -69.03 -19.28 -28.78
CA GLY A 497 -67.84 -18.70 -29.38
C GLY A 497 -66.72 -18.39 -28.39
N TYR A 498 -66.89 -18.71 -27.09
CA TYR A 498 -65.89 -18.48 -26.06
C TYR A 498 -65.53 -19.77 -25.32
N ASN A 499 -64.26 -20.14 -25.32
CA ASN A 499 -63.71 -21.34 -24.68
C ASN A 499 -64.50 -22.64 -25.07
N ASP A 500 -65.01 -22.73 -26.27
CA ASP A 500 -65.71 -23.89 -26.78
C ASP A 500 -64.80 -25.08 -27.03
N THR A 501 -63.51 -24.80 -27.23
CA THR A 501 -62.45 -25.80 -27.34
C THR A 501 -61.37 -25.55 -26.30
N TRP A 502 -60.76 -26.62 -25.81
CA TRP A 502 -59.61 -26.52 -24.92
C TRP A 502 -58.35 -26.37 -25.76
N GLU A 503 -57.92 -25.13 -25.95
CA GLU A 503 -56.71 -24.78 -26.68
C GLU A 503 -55.65 -24.30 -25.72
N ILE A 504 -54.38 -24.53 -26.05
CA ILE A 504 -53.24 -24.17 -25.23
C ILE A 504 -52.34 -23.25 -26.08
N PRO A 505 -52.46 -21.90 -25.91
CA PRO A 505 -51.73 -20.94 -26.77
C PRO A 505 -50.22 -21.13 -26.79
N TYR A 506 -49.64 -21.58 -25.67
CA TYR A 506 -48.19 -21.89 -25.55
C TYR A 506 -47.72 -22.88 -26.64
N LEU A 507 -48.56 -23.80 -27.05
CA LEU A 507 -48.22 -24.84 -28.04
C LEU A 507 -48.18 -24.32 -29.49
N ALA A 508 -48.54 -23.06 -29.73
CA ALA A 508 -48.46 -22.46 -31.07
C ALA A 508 -47.04 -22.47 -31.64
N SER A 509 -46.02 -22.36 -30.75
CA SER A 509 -44.61 -22.49 -31.11
C SER A 509 -44.10 -23.94 -31.17
N LYS A 510 -44.99 -24.95 -30.95
CA LYS A 510 -44.65 -26.38 -30.85
C LYS A 510 -45.67 -27.21 -31.67
N PRO A 511 -45.73 -27.08 -33.01
CA PRO A 511 -46.77 -27.68 -33.82
C PRO A 511 -46.79 -29.21 -33.75
N ASP A 512 -45.65 -29.82 -33.42
CA ASP A 512 -45.51 -31.29 -33.29
C ASP A 512 -45.90 -31.79 -31.88
N ALA A 513 -46.34 -30.88 -30.97
CA ALA A 513 -46.76 -31.30 -29.65
C ALA A 513 -48.01 -32.19 -29.72
N ARG A 514 -47.92 -33.33 -29.06
CA ARG A 514 -49.03 -34.30 -29.00
C ARG A 514 -49.71 -34.25 -27.64
N ILE A 515 -51.04 -34.01 -27.65
CA ILE A 515 -51.90 -33.92 -26.49
C ILE A 515 -52.66 -35.22 -26.33
N TYR A 516 -52.74 -35.73 -25.09
CA TYR A 516 -53.54 -36.90 -24.70
C TYR A 516 -54.42 -36.48 -23.54
N ILE A 517 -55.74 -36.82 -23.61
CA ILE A 517 -56.73 -36.50 -22.57
C ILE A 517 -57.31 -37.81 -22.06
N TYR A 518 -57.40 -37.94 -20.74
CA TYR A 518 -57.84 -39.12 -20.05
C TYR A 518 -59.00 -38.78 -19.10
N ASP A 519 -59.93 -39.75 -18.95
CA ASP A 519 -60.95 -39.67 -17.91
C ASP A 519 -60.36 -40.04 -16.51
N ARG A 520 -61.24 -39.96 -15.46
CA ARG A 520 -60.85 -40.28 -14.07
C ARG A 520 -60.41 -41.73 -13.86
N PHE A 521 -60.71 -42.63 -14.84
CA PHE A 521 -60.35 -44.05 -14.81
C PHE A 521 -59.08 -44.32 -15.61
N GLY A 522 -58.46 -43.33 -16.19
CA GLY A 522 -57.24 -43.44 -17.02
C GLY A 522 -57.54 -43.89 -18.44
N THR A 523 -58.81 -43.88 -18.88
CA THR A 523 -59.22 -44.21 -20.25
C THR A 523 -58.92 -43.02 -21.17
N LEU A 524 -58.24 -43.25 -22.31
CA LEU A 524 -57.97 -42.22 -23.31
C LEU A 524 -59.26 -41.72 -23.91
N VAL A 525 -59.54 -40.43 -23.83
CA VAL A 525 -60.73 -39.73 -24.30
C VAL A 525 -60.46 -39.06 -25.66
N ALA A 526 -59.30 -38.37 -25.76
CA ALA A 526 -58.88 -37.71 -26.99
C ALA A 526 -57.37 -37.75 -27.15
N SER A 527 -56.85 -37.72 -28.37
CA SER A 527 -55.44 -37.54 -28.69
C SER A 527 -55.34 -36.85 -30.05
N TYR A 528 -54.60 -35.76 -30.09
CA TYR A 528 -54.43 -34.91 -31.26
C TYR A 528 -53.08 -34.22 -31.29
N LEU A 529 -52.63 -33.73 -32.46
CA LEU A 529 -51.53 -32.78 -32.61
C LEU A 529 -52.05 -31.35 -32.39
N TYR A 530 -51.25 -30.48 -31.91
CA TYR A 530 -51.67 -29.11 -31.64
C TYR A 530 -52.31 -28.41 -32.87
N GLY A 531 -51.78 -28.62 -34.07
CA GLY A 531 -52.31 -28.05 -35.33
C GLY A 531 -53.66 -28.60 -35.81
N GLU A 532 -54.20 -29.60 -35.16
CA GLU A 532 -55.51 -30.24 -35.55
C GLU A 532 -56.72 -29.57 -34.86
N GLY A 533 -56.47 -28.48 -34.07
CA GLY A 533 -57.46 -27.78 -33.26
C GLY A 533 -57.49 -28.24 -31.80
N GLY A 534 -58.27 -27.53 -30.96
CA GLY A 534 -58.43 -27.86 -29.54
C GLY A 534 -59.42 -29.03 -29.33
N TRP A 535 -59.42 -29.58 -28.10
CA TRP A 535 -60.40 -30.54 -27.69
C TRP A 535 -61.81 -29.91 -27.47
N ASP A 536 -62.79 -30.33 -28.17
CA ASP A 536 -64.13 -29.84 -28.15
C ASP A 536 -65.03 -30.50 -27.07
N GLY A 537 -64.47 -31.31 -26.19
CA GLY A 537 -65.23 -32.05 -25.16
C GLY A 537 -66.00 -33.26 -25.73
N THR A 538 -65.59 -33.82 -26.89
CA THR A 538 -66.17 -35.07 -27.46
C THR A 538 -65.18 -36.20 -27.41
N ARG A 539 -65.71 -37.42 -27.47
CA ARG A 539 -65.00 -38.65 -27.75
C ARG A 539 -65.74 -39.37 -28.93
N ASP A 540 -65.00 -39.60 -30.01
CA ASP A 540 -65.57 -40.19 -31.25
C ASP A 540 -66.85 -39.42 -31.74
N GLY A 541 -66.82 -38.08 -31.64
CA GLY A 541 -67.86 -37.17 -32.03
C GLY A 541 -69.08 -37.16 -31.08
N LYS A 542 -69.02 -37.81 -29.90
CA LYS A 542 -70.09 -37.84 -28.92
C LYS A 542 -69.64 -36.98 -27.68
N PRO A 543 -70.51 -36.09 -27.20
CA PRO A 543 -70.19 -35.28 -26.01
C PRO A 543 -69.91 -36.17 -24.81
N VAL A 544 -68.78 -35.87 -24.09
CA VAL A 544 -68.46 -36.50 -22.80
C VAL A 544 -69.13 -35.73 -21.68
N LYS A 545 -69.21 -36.30 -20.48
CA LYS A 545 -69.82 -35.62 -19.28
C LYS A 545 -69.02 -34.43 -18.83
N ALA A 546 -69.67 -33.39 -18.28
CA ALA A 546 -69.02 -32.34 -17.53
C ALA A 546 -68.32 -32.97 -16.32
N ASP A 547 -67.00 -32.90 -16.29
CA ASP A 547 -66.14 -33.52 -15.28
C ASP A 547 -64.72 -32.93 -15.40
N THR A 548 -63.80 -33.34 -14.52
CA THR A 548 -62.38 -33.08 -14.63
C THR A 548 -61.69 -34.21 -15.40
N TYR A 549 -60.89 -33.87 -16.39
CA TYR A 549 -60.10 -34.73 -17.23
C TYR A 549 -58.60 -34.48 -17.01
N TRP A 550 -57.77 -35.48 -17.22
CA TRP A 550 -56.31 -35.35 -17.03
C TRP A 550 -55.65 -35.32 -18.41
N TYR A 551 -54.67 -34.45 -18.54
CA TYR A 551 -53.90 -34.34 -19.78
C TYR A 551 -52.45 -34.77 -19.63
N VAL A 552 -51.85 -35.25 -20.70
CA VAL A 552 -50.44 -35.47 -20.91
C VAL A 552 -50.05 -34.81 -22.22
N ILE A 553 -49.15 -33.81 -22.17
CA ILE A 553 -48.68 -33.13 -23.38
C ILE A 553 -47.23 -33.50 -23.58
N LYS A 554 -46.88 -34.08 -24.73
CA LYS A 554 -45.52 -34.38 -25.17
C LYS A 554 -45.07 -33.31 -26.15
N LEU A 555 -44.09 -32.50 -25.76
CA LEU A 555 -43.53 -31.41 -26.59
C LEU A 555 -42.57 -31.97 -27.66
N SER A 556 -41.81 -33.01 -27.32
CA SER A 556 -40.91 -33.80 -28.18
C SER A 556 -40.66 -35.16 -27.54
N ASN A 557 -39.94 -36.04 -28.24
CA ASN A 557 -39.62 -37.37 -27.70
C ASN A 557 -38.64 -37.35 -26.52
N ASP A 558 -37.85 -36.27 -26.37
CA ASP A 558 -36.77 -36.18 -25.40
C ASP A 558 -37.10 -35.28 -24.20
N THR A 559 -38.28 -34.64 -24.15
CA THR A 559 -38.68 -33.74 -23.06
C THR A 559 -39.63 -34.43 -22.08
N LYS A 560 -39.50 -34.04 -20.78
CA LYS A 560 -40.46 -34.49 -19.77
C LYS A 560 -41.86 -33.98 -20.12
N PRO A 561 -42.90 -34.85 -20.21
CA PRO A 561 -44.25 -34.44 -20.59
C PRO A 561 -44.87 -33.52 -19.51
N LEU A 562 -45.61 -32.50 -19.96
CA LEU A 562 -46.46 -31.70 -19.10
C LEU A 562 -47.70 -32.52 -18.73
N ARG A 563 -48.11 -32.43 -17.46
CA ARG A 563 -49.28 -33.19 -16.94
C ARG A 563 -50.10 -32.28 -16.03
N GLY A 564 -51.39 -32.45 -16.07
CA GLY A 564 -52.32 -31.69 -15.22
C GLY A 564 -53.75 -32.13 -15.48
N SER A 565 -54.71 -31.27 -15.08
CA SER A 565 -56.11 -31.50 -15.27
C SER A 565 -56.81 -30.33 -15.94
N VAL A 566 -57.88 -30.57 -16.66
CA VAL A 566 -58.79 -29.61 -17.27
C VAL A 566 -60.22 -29.94 -16.91
N THR A 567 -60.99 -28.96 -16.56
CA THR A 567 -62.41 -29.15 -16.21
C THR A 567 -63.31 -28.76 -17.40
N LEU A 568 -64.07 -29.71 -17.89
CA LEU A 568 -65.11 -29.48 -18.86
C LEU A 568 -66.37 -29.05 -18.10
N LYS A 569 -66.91 -27.85 -18.38
CA LYS A 569 -68.16 -27.29 -17.85
C LYS A 569 -69.17 -27.18 -19.00
N ARG A 570 -70.44 -27.52 -18.75
CA ARG A 570 -71.55 -27.37 -19.72
C ARG A 570 -72.72 -26.71 -19.04
#